data_e2f5f2e6723f1b5d4e4ed2b32334ca6b
#
_entry.id   e2f5f2e6723f1b5d4e4ed2b32334ca6b
#
_cell.length_a   1.000
_cell.length_b   1.000
_cell.length_c   1.000
_cell.angle_alpha   90.00
_cell.angle_beta   90.00
_cell.angle_gamma   90.00
#
_symmetry.space_group_name_H-M   'P 1'
#
loop_
_entity.id
_entity.type
_entity.pdbx_description
1 polymer ?
#
loop_
_entity_poly.entity_id
_entity_poly.type
_entity_poly.pdbx_seq_one_letter_code
_entity_poly.pdbx_strand_id
1 'polypeptide(L)'
;MQEYLHYLTLSYLWRGALTTVEIAGASLIGAVVLGAILAEIRIAPLLPLRAFAAGYIWLIRGTPLLLQLLFLFDVLPSVGIVMAPVPTAIIGFTINESAFFGEIIRGGILSVDRNQTLAAQALGMSPRVTRRRIVLPLALRAILPSLGNEFISLIKGTSLASVISVSELTQRSQFLSSQTFVFFPVFLASGLMYLVLTSGVALAQSLLERRMSFDRARKVPRDPDGLQRTAATARAPAVEAYDPSPGALPSTESATLIRDQPVLICDGVSKSYSGRMVLDGLDLTMHRGEVVAVLGTSGSGKSTLLRLINHLESLDGGAITVNGRHIGYTPTGAAQRSAAKLATARAEAHIGMVFQHFNLFPHLTVLENVRVAPVFVYSRDPSEATREAWALLAEVGLADHAQKMPHQLSGGQQQRVAIARAMATHPKLMLFDEPTSALDPETVGEVLAVMRRLAAGGMTMLVVTHEIRFARDVADRVIFIENGQVVEHGTPSEILETPQQPETKRFLQSLTGVAV
;
A
#
# COMPACT_ATOMS: atom_id res chain seq x y z
N MET A 1 6.27 -55.06 14.40
CA MET A 1 6.28 -54.22 13.16
C MET A 1 5.08 -54.52 12.26
N GLN A 2 4.71 -55.77 11.98
CA GLN A 2 3.54 -56.11 11.16
C GLN A 2 2.21 -55.61 11.74
N GLU A 3 1.99 -55.65 13.05
CA GLU A 3 0.78 -55.11 13.69
C GLU A 3 0.61 -53.59 13.49
N TYR A 4 1.70 -52.81 13.54
CA TYR A 4 1.64 -51.36 13.32
C TYR A 4 1.25 -51.01 11.88
N LEU A 5 1.80 -51.73 10.90
CA LEU A 5 1.47 -51.52 9.48
C LEU A 5 0.01 -51.87 9.20
N HIS A 6 -0.56 -52.88 9.91
CA HIS A 6 -1.96 -53.24 9.76
C HIS A 6 -2.89 -52.06 10.09
N TYR A 7 -2.68 -51.35 11.23
CA TYR A 7 -3.53 -50.21 11.63
C TYR A 7 -3.36 -49.00 10.72
N LEU A 8 -2.17 -48.78 10.15
CA LEU A 8 -1.95 -47.70 9.17
C LEU A 8 -2.68 -47.93 7.84
N THR A 9 -2.94 -49.20 7.48
CA THR A 9 -3.67 -49.53 6.22
C THR A 9 -5.16 -49.74 6.44
N LEU A 10 -5.64 -49.67 7.68
CA LEU A 10 -7.03 -49.97 8.01
C LEU A 10 -7.99 -48.92 7.45
N SER A 11 -8.85 -49.31 6.54
CA SER A 11 -9.82 -48.42 5.90
C SER A 11 -10.74 -47.70 6.91
N TYR A 12 -10.96 -48.31 8.08
CA TYR A 12 -11.77 -47.74 9.14
C TYR A 12 -11.15 -46.44 9.71
N LEU A 13 -9.84 -46.39 9.93
CA LEU A 13 -9.14 -45.19 10.40
C LEU A 13 -9.02 -44.14 9.28
N TRP A 14 -8.79 -44.57 8.03
CA TRP A 14 -8.76 -43.66 6.89
C TRP A 14 -10.10 -42.94 6.65
N ARG A 15 -11.24 -43.61 6.87
CA ARG A 15 -12.55 -42.94 6.86
C ARG A 15 -12.64 -41.88 7.97
N GLY A 16 -12.06 -42.14 9.15
CA GLY A 16 -11.98 -41.12 10.21
C GLY A 16 -11.11 -39.93 9.82
N ALA A 17 -9.95 -40.20 9.20
CA ALA A 17 -9.08 -39.16 8.67
C ALA A 17 -9.78 -38.30 7.60
N LEU A 18 -10.59 -38.91 6.73
CA LEU A 18 -11.40 -38.21 5.74
C LEU A 18 -12.42 -37.27 6.42
N THR A 19 -13.17 -37.79 7.42
CA THR A 19 -14.12 -36.95 8.19
C THR A 19 -13.41 -35.79 8.90
N THR A 20 -12.19 -36.00 9.45
CA THR A 20 -11.34 -34.93 10.00
C THR A 20 -11.07 -33.83 8.97
N VAL A 21 -10.69 -34.22 7.74
CA VAL A 21 -10.39 -33.27 6.65
C VAL A 21 -11.67 -32.55 6.17
N GLU A 22 -12.79 -33.27 6.06
CA GLU A 22 -14.10 -32.69 5.69
C GLU A 22 -14.54 -31.60 6.68
N ILE A 23 -14.48 -31.89 7.98
CA ILE A 23 -14.84 -30.92 9.03
C ILE A 23 -13.89 -29.73 8.99
N ALA A 24 -12.56 -29.98 8.99
CA ALA A 24 -11.57 -28.92 8.99
C ALA A 24 -11.69 -28.03 7.75
N GLY A 25 -11.88 -28.63 6.56
CA GLY A 25 -12.03 -27.90 5.30
C GLY A 25 -13.29 -27.03 5.24
N ALA A 26 -14.44 -27.61 5.62
CA ALA A 26 -15.72 -26.89 5.65
C ALA A 26 -15.68 -25.73 6.66
N SER A 27 -15.14 -26.00 7.87
CA SER A 27 -14.99 -25.00 8.92
C SER A 27 -14.02 -23.89 8.52
N LEU A 28 -12.90 -24.21 7.86
CA LEU A 28 -11.94 -23.22 7.34
C LEU A 28 -12.62 -22.22 6.38
N ILE A 29 -13.40 -22.73 5.42
CA ILE A 29 -14.10 -21.86 4.46
C ILE A 29 -15.05 -20.92 5.20
N GLY A 30 -15.89 -21.46 6.10
CA GLY A 30 -16.78 -20.66 6.91
C GLY A 30 -16.07 -19.64 7.78
N ALA A 31 -14.98 -20.04 8.43
CA ALA A 31 -14.16 -19.19 9.31
C ALA A 31 -13.47 -18.06 8.56
N VAL A 32 -12.93 -18.33 7.37
CA VAL A 32 -12.32 -17.28 6.53
C VAL A 32 -13.35 -16.24 6.08
N VAL A 33 -14.54 -16.69 5.64
CA VAL A 33 -15.61 -15.79 5.21
C VAL A 33 -16.12 -14.95 6.38
N LEU A 34 -16.49 -15.59 7.49
CA LEU A 34 -17.00 -14.88 8.67
C LEU A 34 -15.93 -14.00 9.30
N GLY A 35 -14.69 -14.50 9.38
CA GLY A 35 -13.53 -13.74 9.86
C GLY A 35 -13.22 -12.51 9.00
N ALA A 36 -13.33 -12.62 7.67
CA ALA A 36 -13.17 -11.46 6.79
C ALA A 36 -14.27 -10.40 7.04
N ILE A 37 -15.51 -10.82 7.24
CA ILE A 37 -16.62 -9.92 7.62
C ILE A 37 -16.34 -9.24 8.96
N LEU A 38 -15.92 -10.00 9.97
CA LEU A 38 -15.56 -9.47 11.29
C LEU A 38 -14.40 -8.46 11.20
N ALA A 39 -13.36 -8.76 10.42
CA ALA A 39 -12.23 -7.86 10.20
C ALA A 39 -12.68 -6.53 9.58
N GLU A 40 -13.57 -6.58 8.56
CA GLU A 40 -14.15 -5.38 7.96
C GLU A 40 -14.94 -4.55 8.95
N ILE A 41 -15.80 -5.18 9.74
CA ILE A 41 -16.61 -4.51 10.77
C ILE A 41 -15.70 -3.87 11.82
N ARG A 42 -14.61 -4.53 12.20
CA ARG A 42 -13.63 -4.02 13.19
C ARG A 42 -12.84 -2.80 12.69
N ILE A 43 -12.69 -2.64 11.38
CA ILE A 43 -12.00 -1.50 10.75
C ILE A 43 -13.01 -0.38 10.41
N ALA A 44 -14.30 -0.68 10.32
CA ALA A 44 -15.34 0.27 9.97
C ALA A 44 -15.42 1.47 10.95
N PRO A 45 -15.81 2.68 10.48
CA PRO A 45 -15.92 3.85 11.32
C PRO A 45 -17.14 3.82 12.29
N LEU A 46 -18.09 2.90 12.08
CA LEU A 46 -19.31 2.78 12.87
C LEU A 46 -19.05 2.12 14.22
N LEU A 47 -19.02 2.93 15.28
CA LEU A 47 -18.69 2.49 16.65
C LEU A 47 -19.57 1.33 17.16
N PRO A 48 -20.92 1.30 16.98
CA PRO A 48 -21.75 0.19 17.45
C PRO A 48 -21.38 -1.16 16.81
N LEU A 49 -21.18 -1.18 15.49
CA LEU A 49 -20.79 -2.40 14.77
C LEU A 49 -19.42 -2.90 15.22
N ARG A 50 -18.47 -1.97 15.39
CA ARG A 50 -17.12 -2.28 15.88
C ARG A 50 -17.15 -2.84 17.30
N ALA A 51 -17.98 -2.29 18.18
CA ALA A 51 -18.15 -2.76 19.55
C ALA A 51 -18.79 -4.17 19.57
N PHE A 52 -19.79 -4.42 18.74
CA PHE A 52 -20.41 -5.75 18.59
C PHE A 52 -19.38 -6.79 18.14
N ALA A 53 -18.63 -6.54 17.07
CA ALA A 53 -17.60 -7.47 16.60
C ALA A 53 -16.47 -7.67 17.63
N ALA A 54 -16.12 -6.62 18.39
CA ALA A 54 -15.16 -6.73 19.49
C ALA A 54 -15.68 -7.64 20.59
N GLY A 55 -16.95 -7.47 21.00
CA GLY A 55 -17.60 -8.31 22.00
C GLY A 55 -17.71 -9.76 21.58
N TYR A 56 -18.09 -10.01 20.31
CA TYR A 56 -18.09 -11.36 19.74
C TYR A 56 -16.71 -12.02 19.83
N ILE A 57 -15.67 -11.35 19.32
CA ILE A 57 -14.31 -11.87 19.33
C ILE A 57 -13.82 -12.11 20.76
N TRP A 58 -14.10 -11.20 21.68
CA TRP A 58 -13.75 -11.34 23.10
C TRP A 58 -14.42 -12.56 23.72
N LEU A 59 -15.73 -12.76 23.50
CA LEU A 59 -16.50 -13.87 24.04
C LEU A 59 -15.97 -15.22 23.50
N ILE A 60 -15.83 -15.33 22.19
CA ILE A 60 -15.46 -16.59 21.52
C ILE A 60 -14.01 -16.99 21.87
N ARG A 61 -13.08 -16.04 21.87
CA ARG A 61 -11.68 -16.31 22.24
C ARG A 61 -11.46 -16.49 23.76
N GLY A 62 -12.38 -16.00 24.57
CA GLY A 62 -12.33 -16.12 26.02
C GLY A 62 -12.95 -17.41 26.55
N THR A 63 -13.61 -18.22 25.71
CA THR A 63 -14.27 -19.46 26.10
C THR A 63 -13.63 -20.68 25.44
N PRO A 64 -13.50 -21.82 26.15
CA PRO A 64 -12.93 -23.05 25.57
C PRO A 64 -13.79 -23.59 24.43
N LEU A 65 -13.15 -23.96 23.32
CA LEU A 65 -13.84 -24.55 22.15
C LEU A 65 -14.68 -25.78 22.53
N LEU A 66 -14.15 -26.65 23.39
CA LEU A 66 -14.89 -27.82 23.87
C LEU A 66 -16.22 -27.43 24.51
N LEU A 67 -16.24 -26.39 25.33
CA LEU A 67 -17.47 -25.90 25.96
C LEU A 67 -18.46 -25.35 24.92
N GLN A 68 -17.95 -24.67 23.91
CA GLN A 68 -18.79 -24.18 22.81
C GLN A 68 -19.44 -25.33 22.03
N LEU A 69 -18.69 -26.41 21.74
CA LEU A 69 -19.21 -27.61 21.08
C LEU A 69 -20.30 -28.29 21.92
N LEU A 70 -20.07 -28.50 23.23
CA LEU A 70 -21.05 -29.08 24.15
C LEU A 70 -22.30 -28.19 24.25
N PHE A 71 -22.14 -26.85 24.28
CA PHE A 71 -23.29 -25.94 24.29
C PHE A 71 -24.14 -26.09 23.01
N LEU A 72 -23.52 -26.17 21.85
CA LEU A 72 -24.21 -26.35 20.58
C LEU A 72 -24.90 -27.72 20.46
N PHE A 73 -24.29 -28.77 21.02
CA PHE A 73 -24.78 -30.15 20.86
C PHE A 73 -25.76 -30.58 21.95
N ASP A 74 -25.49 -30.24 23.22
CA ASP A 74 -26.27 -30.72 24.36
C ASP A 74 -27.27 -29.67 24.88
N VAL A 75 -26.96 -28.36 24.78
CA VAL A 75 -27.80 -27.30 25.35
C VAL A 75 -28.82 -26.78 24.35
N LEU A 76 -28.46 -26.55 23.07
CA LEU A 76 -29.41 -26.04 22.07
C LEU A 76 -30.64 -26.93 21.82
N PRO A 77 -30.60 -28.26 21.94
CA PRO A 77 -31.79 -29.11 21.88
C PRO A 77 -32.84 -28.75 22.91
N SER A 78 -32.49 -28.23 24.07
CA SER A 78 -33.45 -27.80 25.11
C SER A 78 -34.34 -26.64 24.67
N VAL A 79 -33.92 -25.87 23.67
CA VAL A 79 -34.69 -24.77 23.05
C VAL A 79 -35.22 -25.14 21.67
N GLY A 80 -35.21 -26.43 21.32
CA GLY A 80 -35.79 -26.99 20.08
C GLY A 80 -34.89 -27.00 18.86
N ILE A 81 -33.60 -26.65 19.01
CA ILE A 81 -32.60 -26.63 17.92
C ILE A 81 -31.78 -27.92 18.01
N VAL A 82 -32.14 -28.93 17.22
CA VAL A 82 -31.45 -30.23 17.16
C VAL A 82 -30.65 -30.32 15.85
N MET A 83 -29.34 -30.57 15.97
CA MET A 83 -28.44 -30.73 14.82
C MET A 83 -27.70 -32.06 14.89
N ALA A 84 -27.41 -32.65 13.70
CA ALA A 84 -26.56 -33.83 13.64
C ALA A 84 -25.09 -33.49 14.07
N PRO A 85 -24.32 -34.47 14.58
CA PRO A 85 -22.98 -34.25 15.12
C PRO A 85 -22.02 -33.52 14.17
N VAL A 86 -21.93 -33.93 12.90
CA VAL A 86 -21.00 -33.35 11.93
C VAL A 86 -21.33 -31.88 11.58
N PRO A 87 -22.58 -31.50 11.24
CA PRO A 87 -22.98 -30.09 11.11
C PRO A 87 -22.70 -29.26 12.36
N THR A 88 -22.98 -29.79 13.57
CA THR A 88 -22.69 -29.11 14.82
C THR A 88 -21.21 -28.81 14.97
N ALA A 89 -20.34 -29.79 14.68
CA ALA A 89 -18.90 -29.62 14.69
C ALA A 89 -18.46 -28.52 13.70
N ILE A 90 -18.92 -28.58 12.44
CA ILE A 90 -18.57 -27.57 11.41
C ILE A 90 -18.98 -26.16 11.85
N ILE A 91 -20.18 -25.99 12.38
CA ILE A 91 -20.67 -24.69 12.87
C ILE A 91 -19.86 -24.23 14.08
N GLY A 92 -19.61 -25.10 15.06
CA GLY A 92 -18.85 -24.77 16.26
C GLY A 92 -17.41 -24.34 15.94
N PHE A 93 -16.72 -25.10 15.10
CA PHE A 93 -15.39 -24.73 14.62
C PHE A 93 -15.43 -23.45 13.78
N THR A 94 -16.42 -23.26 12.90
CA THR A 94 -16.58 -22.04 12.13
C THR A 94 -16.71 -20.81 13.03
N ILE A 95 -17.58 -20.89 14.04
CA ILE A 95 -17.79 -19.78 15.00
C ILE A 95 -16.50 -19.50 15.76
N ASN A 96 -15.85 -20.53 16.31
CA ASN A 96 -14.62 -20.38 17.07
C ASN A 96 -13.50 -19.77 16.22
N GLU A 97 -13.18 -20.40 15.11
CA GLU A 97 -12.10 -20.02 14.23
C GLU A 97 -12.32 -18.65 13.57
N SER A 98 -13.56 -18.25 13.32
CA SER A 98 -13.85 -16.93 12.74
C SER A 98 -13.33 -15.77 13.58
N ALA A 99 -13.29 -15.93 14.89
CA ALA A 99 -12.77 -14.91 15.79
C ALA A 99 -11.23 -14.79 15.69
N PHE A 100 -10.52 -15.90 15.49
CA PHE A 100 -9.07 -15.92 15.27
C PHE A 100 -8.73 -15.40 13.87
N PHE A 101 -9.38 -15.91 12.82
CA PHE A 101 -9.20 -15.45 11.45
C PHE A 101 -9.54 -13.96 11.29
N GLY A 102 -10.58 -13.47 11.98
CA GLY A 102 -10.94 -12.05 11.97
C GLY A 102 -9.82 -11.14 12.46
N GLU A 103 -9.16 -11.50 13.56
CA GLU A 103 -8.04 -10.72 14.08
C GLU A 103 -6.76 -10.88 13.22
N ILE A 104 -6.49 -12.07 12.67
CA ILE A 104 -5.37 -12.29 11.74
C ILE A 104 -5.55 -11.42 10.49
N ILE A 105 -6.74 -11.44 9.87
CA ILE A 105 -7.03 -10.64 8.67
C ILE A 105 -6.96 -9.15 8.99
N ARG A 106 -7.54 -8.70 10.11
CA ARG A 106 -7.46 -7.30 10.54
C ARG A 106 -6.02 -6.86 10.77
N GLY A 107 -5.23 -7.67 11.47
CA GLY A 107 -3.80 -7.41 11.72
C GLY A 107 -3.02 -7.28 10.42
N GLY A 108 -3.25 -8.17 9.45
CA GLY A 108 -2.60 -8.11 8.16
C GLY A 108 -3.00 -6.89 7.33
N ILE A 109 -4.25 -6.44 7.38
CA ILE A 109 -4.66 -5.20 6.70
C ILE A 109 -3.98 -3.98 7.35
N LEU A 110 -3.91 -3.94 8.69
CA LEU A 110 -3.30 -2.84 9.43
C LEU A 110 -1.76 -2.84 9.38
N SER A 111 -1.13 -3.97 9.05
CA SER A 111 0.34 -4.06 8.90
C SER A 111 0.84 -3.41 7.60
N VAL A 112 -0.04 -3.12 6.65
CA VAL A 112 0.35 -2.43 5.40
C VAL A 112 0.75 -1.00 5.73
N ASP A 113 1.97 -0.64 5.34
CA ASP A 113 2.52 0.69 5.57
C ASP A 113 1.57 1.78 5.04
N ARG A 114 1.26 2.76 5.88
CA ARG A 114 0.42 3.92 5.55
C ARG A 114 0.96 4.68 4.33
N ASN A 115 2.27 4.71 4.14
CA ASN A 115 2.90 5.38 3.01
C ASN A 115 2.49 4.77 1.67
N GLN A 116 2.22 3.46 1.61
CA GLN A 116 1.68 2.80 0.40
C GLN A 116 0.28 3.32 0.05
N THR A 117 -0.55 3.52 1.07
CA THR A 117 -1.89 4.09 0.89
C THR A 117 -1.81 5.57 0.49
N LEU A 118 -0.91 6.34 1.08
CA LEU A 118 -0.68 7.75 0.72
C LEU A 118 -0.19 7.89 -0.73
N ALA A 119 0.75 7.02 -1.15
CA ALA A 119 1.23 7.01 -2.54
C ALA A 119 0.09 6.69 -3.54
N ALA A 120 -0.75 5.71 -3.22
CA ALA A 120 -1.91 5.38 -4.06
C ALA A 120 -2.91 6.55 -4.13
N GLN A 121 -3.16 7.23 -3.00
CA GLN A 121 -4.03 8.40 -2.94
C GLN A 121 -3.44 9.58 -3.73
N ALA A 122 -2.13 9.81 -3.63
CA ALA A 122 -1.44 10.86 -4.38
C ALA A 122 -1.56 10.67 -5.89
N LEU A 123 -1.60 9.41 -6.36
CA LEU A 123 -1.85 9.04 -7.75
C LEU A 123 -3.32 9.13 -8.17
N GLY A 124 -4.22 9.58 -7.29
CA GLY A 124 -5.66 9.68 -7.59
C GLY A 124 -6.42 8.34 -7.53
N MET A 125 -5.84 7.28 -6.96
CA MET A 125 -6.54 5.99 -6.85
C MET A 125 -7.76 6.09 -5.93
N SER A 126 -8.90 5.57 -6.39
CA SER A 126 -10.09 5.46 -5.55
C SER A 126 -9.86 4.45 -4.39
N PRO A 127 -10.59 4.57 -3.28
CA PRO A 127 -10.43 3.65 -2.13
C PRO A 127 -10.59 2.17 -2.52
N ARG A 128 -11.47 1.87 -3.47
CA ARG A 128 -11.68 0.50 -3.96
C ARG A 128 -10.47 -0.01 -4.75
N VAL A 129 -9.89 0.83 -5.61
CA VAL A 129 -8.69 0.48 -6.40
C VAL A 129 -7.49 0.33 -5.48
N THR A 130 -7.26 1.29 -4.56
CA THR A 130 -6.20 1.23 -3.55
C THR A 130 -6.28 -0.05 -2.74
N ARG A 131 -7.48 -0.38 -2.23
CA ARG A 131 -7.68 -1.59 -1.45
C ARG A 131 -7.39 -2.86 -2.26
N ARG A 132 -7.94 -2.98 -3.47
CA ARG A 132 -7.84 -4.21 -4.29
C ARG A 132 -6.45 -4.40 -4.89
N ARG A 133 -5.77 -3.31 -5.29
CA ARG A 133 -4.50 -3.37 -6.03
C ARG A 133 -3.27 -3.19 -5.17
N ILE A 134 -3.39 -2.50 -4.04
CA ILE A 134 -2.26 -2.18 -3.18
C ILE A 134 -2.40 -2.89 -1.83
N VAL A 135 -3.46 -2.58 -1.05
CA VAL A 135 -3.56 -3.07 0.33
C VAL A 135 -3.77 -4.59 0.38
N LEU A 136 -4.72 -5.13 -0.37
CA LEU A 136 -5.07 -6.55 -0.30
C LEU A 136 -3.91 -7.49 -0.70
N PRO A 137 -3.16 -7.25 -1.81
CA PRO A 137 -2.01 -8.10 -2.15
C PRO A 137 -0.90 -8.08 -1.08
N LEU A 138 -0.68 -6.94 -0.44
CA LEU A 138 0.31 -6.80 0.65
C LEU A 138 -0.18 -7.49 1.92
N ALA A 139 -1.43 -7.23 2.32
CA ALA A 139 -2.05 -7.85 3.49
C ALA A 139 -2.09 -9.38 3.38
N LEU A 140 -2.47 -9.94 2.21
CA LEU A 140 -2.53 -11.39 2.00
C LEU A 140 -1.19 -12.08 2.27
N ARG A 141 -0.07 -11.45 1.94
CA ARG A 141 1.26 -11.99 2.23
C ARG A 141 1.57 -12.02 3.72
N ALA A 142 1.18 -10.97 4.44
CA ALA A 142 1.36 -10.91 5.89
C ALA A 142 0.44 -11.90 6.62
N ILE A 143 -0.75 -12.16 6.08
CA ILE A 143 -1.78 -13.02 6.64
C ILE A 143 -1.47 -14.50 6.43
N LEU A 144 -0.94 -14.88 5.26
CA LEU A 144 -0.83 -16.26 4.80
C LEU A 144 -0.12 -17.21 5.78
N PRO A 145 1.04 -16.84 6.39
CA PRO A 145 1.70 -17.72 7.36
C PRO A 145 0.83 -18.01 8.58
N SER A 146 0.15 -17.00 9.10
CA SER A 146 -0.73 -17.14 10.26
C SER A 146 -1.97 -17.99 9.95
N LEU A 147 -2.56 -17.81 8.75
CA LEU A 147 -3.70 -18.63 8.30
C LEU A 147 -3.32 -20.10 8.17
N GLY A 148 -2.14 -20.41 7.64
CA GLY A 148 -1.67 -21.78 7.52
C GLY A 148 -1.46 -22.46 8.88
N ASN A 149 -0.87 -21.73 9.82
CA ASN A 149 -0.67 -22.23 11.18
C ASN A 149 -2.01 -22.49 11.90
N GLU A 150 -2.98 -21.59 11.73
CA GLU A 150 -4.32 -21.76 12.30
C GLU A 150 -5.06 -22.96 11.68
N PHE A 151 -4.90 -23.18 10.38
CA PHE A 151 -5.48 -24.36 9.72
C PHE A 151 -4.87 -25.67 10.22
N ILE A 152 -3.54 -25.71 10.48
CA ILE A 152 -2.90 -26.86 11.12
C ILE A 152 -3.47 -27.08 12.53
N SER A 153 -3.71 -26.01 13.28
CA SER A 153 -4.33 -26.07 14.62
C SER A 153 -5.77 -26.57 14.54
N LEU A 154 -6.54 -26.13 13.57
CA LEU A 154 -7.91 -26.56 13.32
C LEU A 154 -7.99 -28.06 13.03
N ILE A 155 -7.10 -28.62 12.16
CA ILE A 155 -7.05 -30.07 11.88
C ILE A 155 -6.84 -30.87 13.18
N LYS A 156 -5.92 -30.44 14.05
CA LYS A 156 -5.68 -31.08 15.35
C LYS A 156 -6.88 -30.89 16.28
N GLY A 157 -7.48 -29.71 16.26
CA GLY A 157 -8.64 -29.33 17.05
C GLY A 157 -9.90 -30.16 16.73
N THR A 158 -10.01 -30.70 15.50
CA THR A 158 -11.18 -31.57 15.14
C THR A 158 -11.28 -32.80 16.05
N SER A 159 -10.20 -33.25 16.72
CA SER A 159 -10.24 -34.30 17.71
C SER A 159 -11.23 -34.03 18.85
N LEU A 160 -11.51 -32.76 19.18
CA LEU A 160 -12.52 -32.39 20.17
C LEU A 160 -13.97 -32.70 19.71
N ALA A 161 -14.21 -32.90 18.44
CA ALA A 161 -15.52 -33.28 17.92
C ALA A 161 -15.90 -34.72 18.33
N SER A 162 -14.94 -35.54 18.75
CA SER A 162 -15.19 -36.87 19.32
C SER A 162 -16.15 -36.81 20.53
N VAL A 163 -16.08 -35.74 21.33
CA VAL A 163 -16.90 -35.55 22.53
C VAL A 163 -18.40 -35.39 22.19
N ILE A 164 -18.70 -34.81 21.04
CA ILE A 164 -20.09 -34.69 20.53
C ILE A 164 -20.45 -35.80 19.54
N SER A 165 -19.86 -36.97 19.69
CA SER A 165 -20.15 -38.21 18.95
C SER A 165 -19.84 -38.14 17.44
N VAL A 166 -18.94 -37.29 17.01
CA VAL A 166 -18.47 -37.25 15.60
C VAL A 166 -17.46 -38.38 15.39
N SER A 167 -17.75 -39.28 14.44
CA SER A 167 -16.88 -40.40 14.09
C SER A 167 -15.68 -39.99 13.23
N GLU A 168 -14.88 -39.04 13.73
CA GLU A 168 -13.61 -38.61 13.14
C GLU A 168 -12.45 -39.53 13.58
N LEU A 169 -11.21 -39.22 13.24
CA LEU A 169 -10.06 -40.10 13.46
C LEU A 169 -9.85 -40.47 14.92
N THR A 170 -9.99 -39.55 15.88
CA THR A 170 -9.77 -39.80 17.31
C THR A 170 -10.88 -40.68 17.88
N GLN A 171 -12.16 -40.41 17.59
CA GLN A 171 -13.25 -41.25 18.07
C GLN A 171 -13.16 -42.67 17.52
N ARG A 172 -12.81 -42.84 16.25
CA ARG A 172 -12.63 -44.17 15.65
C ARG A 172 -11.47 -44.92 16.30
N SER A 173 -10.40 -44.21 16.66
CA SER A 173 -9.26 -44.80 17.36
C SER A 173 -9.64 -45.22 18.75
N GLN A 174 -10.39 -44.41 19.49
CA GLN A 174 -10.90 -44.74 20.82
C GLN A 174 -11.81 -45.97 20.78
N PHE A 175 -12.75 -46.00 19.81
CA PHE A 175 -13.67 -47.14 19.64
C PHE A 175 -12.92 -48.43 19.29
N LEU A 176 -11.97 -48.37 18.35
CA LEU A 176 -11.18 -49.53 17.94
C LEU A 176 -10.32 -50.05 19.08
N SER A 177 -9.63 -49.16 19.83
CA SER A 177 -8.80 -49.56 20.96
C SER A 177 -9.61 -50.16 22.11
N SER A 178 -10.82 -49.66 22.37
CA SER A 178 -11.71 -50.23 23.41
C SER A 178 -12.27 -51.59 23.03
N GLN A 179 -12.50 -51.87 21.73
CA GLN A 179 -12.94 -53.20 21.28
C GLN A 179 -11.82 -54.24 21.23
N THR A 180 -10.63 -53.83 20.83
CA THR A 180 -9.51 -54.73 20.62
C THR A 180 -8.59 -54.85 21.84
N PHE A 181 -8.71 -53.91 22.80
CA PHE A 181 -7.80 -53.73 23.95
C PHE A 181 -6.35 -53.44 23.51
N VAL A 182 -6.14 -52.99 22.26
CA VAL A 182 -4.84 -52.66 21.69
C VAL A 182 -4.72 -51.15 21.58
N PHE A 183 -4.16 -50.51 22.58
CA PHE A 183 -4.11 -49.02 22.66
C PHE A 183 -2.91 -48.44 21.91
N PHE A 184 -1.68 -48.88 22.24
CA PHE A 184 -0.47 -48.25 21.72
C PHE A 184 -0.37 -48.27 20.16
N PRO A 185 -0.55 -49.40 19.45
CA PRO A 185 -0.49 -49.46 18.00
C PRO A 185 -1.57 -48.62 17.33
N VAL A 186 -2.81 -48.59 17.87
CA VAL A 186 -3.93 -47.84 17.30
C VAL A 186 -3.68 -46.31 17.41
N PHE A 187 -3.30 -45.83 18.61
CA PHE A 187 -3.05 -44.41 18.81
C PHE A 187 -1.77 -43.94 18.10
N LEU A 188 -0.74 -44.80 17.99
CA LEU A 188 0.46 -44.50 17.21
C LEU A 188 0.09 -44.32 15.70
N ALA A 189 -0.72 -45.24 15.15
CA ALA A 189 -1.18 -45.14 13.76
C ALA A 189 -1.98 -43.85 13.53
N SER A 190 -2.88 -43.51 14.44
CA SER A 190 -3.69 -42.29 14.36
C SER A 190 -2.85 -41.04 14.48
N GLY A 191 -1.86 -41.02 15.39
CA GLY A 191 -0.89 -39.92 15.52
C GLY A 191 -0.08 -39.70 14.24
N LEU A 192 0.38 -40.81 13.61
CA LEU A 192 1.05 -40.73 12.32
C LEU A 192 0.13 -40.22 11.19
N MET A 193 -1.16 -40.60 11.17
CA MET A 193 -2.13 -40.05 10.21
C MET A 193 -2.33 -38.55 10.40
N TYR A 194 -2.48 -38.06 11.66
CA TYR A 194 -2.53 -36.61 11.93
C TYR A 194 -1.25 -35.91 11.48
N LEU A 195 -0.09 -36.52 11.70
CA LEU A 195 1.19 -35.97 11.26
C LEU A 195 1.24 -35.84 9.72
N VAL A 196 0.75 -36.85 8.98
CA VAL A 196 0.67 -36.80 7.51
C VAL A 196 -0.26 -35.68 7.05
N LEU A 197 -1.46 -35.57 7.65
CA LEU A 197 -2.44 -34.53 7.31
C LEU A 197 -1.86 -33.12 7.56
N THR A 198 -1.29 -32.89 8.75
CA THR A 198 -0.73 -31.56 9.10
C THR A 198 0.52 -31.23 8.29
N SER A 199 1.38 -32.23 7.98
CA SER A 199 2.54 -32.07 7.11
C SER A 199 2.14 -31.71 5.67
N GLY A 200 1.04 -32.32 5.17
CA GLY A 200 0.48 -31.96 3.86
C GLY A 200 0.06 -30.51 3.78
N VAL A 201 -0.61 -30.01 4.82
CA VAL A 201 -0.99 -28.59 4.91
C VAL A 201 0.25 -27.69 5.02
N ALA A 202 1.21 -28.03 5.87
CA ALA A 202 2.45 -27.27 6.02
C ALA A 202 3.24 -27.18 4.69
N LEU A 203 3.28 -28.29 3.93
CA LEU A 203 3.89 -28.30 2.59
C LEU A 203 3.13 -27.40 1.61
N ALA A 204 1.80 -27.50 1.56
CA ALA A 204 0.96 -26.66 0.70
C ALA A 204 1.12 -25.17 1.05
N GLN A 205 1.16 -24.85 2.35
CA GLN A 205 1.44 -23.50 2.85
C GLN A 205 2.81 -23.00 2.37
N SER A 206 3.88 -23.78 2.57
CA SER A 206 5.24 -23.39 2.17
C SER A 206 5.35 -23.17 0.66
N LEU A 207 4.67 -23.99 -0.16
CA LEU A 207 4.62 -23.82 -1.61
C LEU A 207 3.88 -22.54 -2.01
N LEU A 208 2.78 -22.21 -1.32
CA LEU A 208 2.00 -21.00 -1.57
C LEU A 208 2.79 -19.76 -1.15
N GLU A 209 3.43 -19.76 0.02
CA GLU A 209 4.31 -18.68 0.49
C GLU A 209 5.46 -18.43 -0.49
N ARG A 210 6.11 -19.50 -0.97
CA ARG A 210 7.15 -19.41 -2.00
C ARG A 210 6.64 -18.82 -3.31
N ARG A 211 5.40 -19.07 -3.72
CA ARG A 211 4.79 -18.47 -4.91
C ARG A 211 4.47 -16.99 -4.73
N MET A 212 4.16 -16.58 -3.52
CA MET A 212 3.80 -15.19 -3.17
C MET A 212 4.99 -14.35 -2.71
N SER A 213 6.19 -14.94 -2.51
CA SER A 213 7.40 -14.18 -2.17
C SER A 213 7.84 -13.29 -3.34
N PHE A 214 8.32 -12.08 -3.02
CA PHE A 214 8.83 -11.12 -4.02
C PHE A 214 10.13 -11.60 -4.68
N ASP A 215 10.88 -12.50 -4.03
CA ASP A 215 12.21 -12.94 -4.50
C ASP A 215 12.19 -13.79 -5.77
N ARG A 216 11.05 -14.32 -6.17
CA ARG A 216 10.94 -14.95 -7.48
C ARG A 216 10.70 -13.87 -8.52
N ALA A 217 11.73 -13.60 -9.32
CA ALA A 217 11.54 -12.98 -10.62
C ALA A 217 10.38 -13.74 -11.31
N ARG A 218 9.20 -13.11 -11.36
CA ARG A 218 8.08 -13.61 -12.13
C ARG A 218 8.63 -13.78 -13.52
N LYS A 219 8.69 -15.00 -14.05
CA LYS A 219 8.97 -15.22 -15.47
C LYS A 219 7.83 -14.54 -16.21
N VAL A 220 8.01 -13.25 -16.47
CA VAL A 220 7.15 -12.53 -17.38
C VAL A 220 7.35 -13.21 -18.73
N PRO A 221 6.29 -13.51 -19.48
CA PRO A 221 6.43 -13.99 -20.84
C PRO A 221 7.44 -13.09 -21.56
N ARG A 222 8.46 -13.69 -22.13
CA ARG A 222 9.36 -12.97 -23.04
C ARG A 222 8.49 -12.27 -24.04
N ASP A 223 8.77 -10.98 -24.22
CA ASP A 223 8.17 -10.12 -25.22
C ASP A 223 7.97 -10.89 -26.55
N PRO A 224 6.73 -11.14 -27.00
CA PRO A 224 6.50 -11.85 -28.25
C PRO A 224 7.04 -11.12 -29.47
N ASP A 225 7.26 -9.80 -29.38
CA ASP A 225 7.58 -8.91 -30.49
C ASP A 225 9.04 -8.40 -30.53
N GLY A 226 9.93 -8.92 -29.66
CA GLY A 226 11.37 -8.62 -29.75
C GLY A 226 11.78 -7.19 -29.43
N LEU A 227 10.94 -6.40 -28.74
CA LEU A 227 11.24 -5.03 -28.31
C LEU A 227 12.50 -4.93 -27.42
N GLN A 228 12.90 -6.05 -26.77
CA GLN A 228 14.19 -6.13 -26.06
C GLN A 228 15.41 -6.07 -26.99
N ARG A 229 15.30 -6.50 -28.24
CA ARG A 229 16.40 -6.40 -29.22
C ARG A 229 16.51 -5.02 -29.85
N THR A 230 15.41 -4.26 -29.93
CA THR A 230 15.40 -2.90 -30.44
C THR A 230 15.91 -1.87 -29.44
N ALA A 231 15.82 -2.13 -28.12
CA ALA A 231 16.38 -1.24 -27.10
C ALA A 231 17.92 -1.29 -27.02
N ALA A 232 18.55 -2.42 -27.38
CA ALA A 232 20.01 -2.57 -27.36
C ALA A 232 20.69 -2.09 -28.66
N THR A 233 19.95 -1.93 -29.77
CA THR A 233 20.49 -1.50 -31.09
C THR A 233 19.77 -0.32 -31.69
N ALA A 234 18.63 0.09 -31.15
CA ALA A 234 18.05 1.37 -31.44
C ALA A 234 18.79 2.42 -30.59
N ARG A 235 19.68 3.20 -31.21
CA ARG A 235 19.68 4.65 -30.95
C ARG A 235 18.21 4.97 -30.71
N ALA A 236 17.86 5.42 -29.47
CA ALA A 236 16.51 5.73 -29.09
C ALA A 236 15.81 6.32 -30.33
N PRO A 237 14.67 5.75 -30.79
CA PRO A 237 13.90 6.46 -31.78
C PRO A 237 13.85 7.84 -31.20
N ALA A 238 14.24 8.87 -31.99
CA ALA A 238 14.12 10.24 -31.54
C ALA A 238 12.69 10.29 -31.00
N VAL A 239 12.58 10.18 -29.68
CA VAL A 239 11.32 10.40 -28.99
C VAL A 239 11.05 11.81 -29.48
N GLU A 240 10.05 11.96 -30.34
CA GLU A 240 9.50 13.29 -30.59
C GLU A 240 9.43 13.89 -29.21
N ALA A 241 10.26 14.90 -28.99
CA ALA A 241 10.49 15.49 -27.68
C ALA A 241 9.10 15.61 -27.06
N TYR A 242 8.92 15.03 -25.86
CA TYR A 242 7.67 15.13 -25.13
C TYR A 242 7.12 16.53 -25.42
N ASP A 243 6.14 16.59 -26.30
CA ASP A 243 5.42 17.82 -26.59
C ASP A 243 4.39 17.96 -25.47
N PRO A 244 4.62 18.84 -24.48
CA PRO A 244 3.67 19.08 -23.41
C PRO A 244 2.41 19.76 -23.90
N SER A 245 2.31 20.03 -25.22
CA SER A 245 1.21 20.76 -25.82
C SER A 245 0.47 19.91 -26.84
N PRO A 246 -0.82 19.61 -26.62
CA PRO A 246 -1.71 19.41 -27.73
C PRO A 246 -2.02 20.79 -28.38
N GLY A 247 -1.19 21.22 -29.32
CA GLY A 247 -1.43 22.47 -30.05
C GLY A 247 -0.17 23.33 -30.20
N ALA A 248 0.07 23.79 -31.42
CA ALA A 248 1.18 24.62 -31.87
C ALA A 248 1.69 25.61 -30.80
N LEU A 249 3.02 25.78 -30.74
CA LEU A 249 3.67 26.85 -29.96
C LEU A 249 2.95 28.18 -30.24
N PRO A 250 2.35 28.82 -29.23
CA PRO A 250 1.77 30.15 -29.41
C PRO A 250 2.89 31.14 -29.69
N SER A 251 2.60 32.13 -30.49
CA SER A 251 3.45 33.33 -30.72
C SER A 251 3.95 33.88 -29.36
N THR A 252 5.09 34.54 -29.34
CA THR A 252 5.79 35.05 -28.14
C THR A 252 4.86 35.81 -27.16
N GLU A 253 3.86 36.51 -27.67
CA GLU A 253 2.82 37.21 -26.87
C GLU A 253 1.87 36.22 -26.17
N SER A 254 1.46 35.14 -26.85
CA SER A 254 0.63 34.07 -26.22
C SER A 254 1.41 33.27 -25.19
N ALA A 255 2.71 33.10 -25.35
CA ALA A 255 3.58 32.44 -24.37
C ALA A 255 3.72 33.24 -23.07
N THR A 256 3.75 34.56 -23.13
CA THR A 256 3.75 35.46 -21.96
C THR A 256 2.42 35.43 -21.23
N LEU A 257 1.28 35.45 -21.95
CA LEU A 257 -0.06 35.34 -21.35
C LEU A 257 -0.33 33.98 -20.72
N ILE A 258 0.30 32.89 -21.19
CA ILE A 258 0.17 31.55 -20.61
C ILE A 258 1.01 31.41 -19.31
N ARG A 259 2.15 32.12 -19.21
CA ARG A 259 2.94 32.18 -17.98
C ARG A 259 2.25 32.94 -16.86
N ASP A 260 1.33 33.85 -17.13
CA ASP A 260 0.62 34.67 -16.15
C ASP A 260 -0.54 33.94 -15.45
N GLN A 261 -0.92 32.73 -15.90
CA GLN A 261 -1.98 31.97 -15.23
C GLN A 261 -1.45 31.23 -14.00
N PRO A 262 -2.02 31.47 -12.80
CA PRO A 262 -1.60 30.76 -11.61
C PRO A 262 -2.02 29.28 -11.68
N VAL A 263 -1.04 28.39 -11.46
CA VAL A 263 -1.24 26.93 -11.36
C VAL A 263 -1.57 26.53 -9.93
N LEU A 264 -0.96 27.20 -8.95
CA LEU A 264 -1.20 26.96 -7.51
C LEU A 264 -1.47 28.31 -6.84
N ILE A 265 -2.52 28.35 -6.03
CA ILE A 265 -2.82 29.44 -5.11
C ILE A 265 -3.11 28.83 -3.74
N CYS A 266 -2.31 29.18 -2.74
CA CYS A 266 -2.55 28.96 -1.33
C CYS A 266 -2.90 30.31 -0.72
N ASP A 267 -4.05 30.42 -0.09
CA ASP A 267 -4.61 31.65 0.51
C ASP A 267 -4.90 31.39 1.99
N GLY A 268 -4.12 31.99 2.88
CA GLY A 268 -4.26 31.90 4.33
C GLY A 268 -4.20 30.48 4.88
N VAL A 269 -3.39 29.58 4.28
CA VAL A 269 -3.37 28.16 4.61
C VAL A 269 -2.89 27.91 6.02
N SER A 270 -3.76 27.28 6.82
CA SER A 270 -3.49 26.97 8.23
C SER A 270 -3.71 25.50 8.55
N LYS A 271 -2.81 24.93 9.38
CA LYS A 271 -2.87 23.54 9.84
C LYS A 271 -2.33 23.37 11.25
N SER A 272 -3.08 22.64 12.07
CA SER A 272 -2.68 22.29 13.44
C SER A 272 -2.72 20.76 13.65
N TYR A 273 -1.90 20.27 14.57
CA TYR A 273 -1.92 18.89 15.05
C TYR A 273 -1.88 18.89 16.58
N SER A 274 -2.87 18.27 17.18
CA SER A 274 -2.98 18.17 18.66
C SER A 274 -2.83 19.53 19.37
N GLY A 275 -3.39 20.60 18.77
CA GLY A 275 -3.35 21.96 19.32
C GLY A 275 -2.06 22.75 19.00
N ARG A 276 -1.06 22.15 18.34
CA ARG A 276 0.14 22.86 17.88
C ARG A 276 -0.05 23.31 16.43
N MET A 277 0.07 24.62 16.19
CA MET A 277 0.07 25.20 14.84
C MET A 277 1.33 24.76 14.11
N VAL A 278 1.17 24.27 12.87
CA VAL A 278 2.26 23.82 11.98
C VAL A 278 2.35 24.69 10.73
N LEU A 279 1.21 25.16 10.22
CA LEU A 279 1.13 26.21 9.21
C LEU A 279 0.15 27.26 9.71
N ASP A 280 0.51 28.54 9.58
CA ASP A 280 -0.22 29.66 10.14
C ASP A 280 -0.40 30.78 9.11
N GLY A 281 -1.53 30.74 8.38
CA GLY A 281 -1.87 31.77 7.43
C GLY A 281 -0.91 31.86 6.24
N LEU A 282 -0.42 30.73 5.72
CA LEU A 282 0.57 30.71 4.64
C LEU A 282 -0.05 31.08 3.29
N ASP A 283 0.56 32.08 2.63
CA ASP A 283 0.23 32.49 1.26
C ASP A 283 1.32 32.08 0.27
N LEU A 284 0.91 31.49 -0.85
CA LEU A 284 1.80 31.08 -1.94
C LEU A 284 1.05 31.07 -3.26
N THR A 285 1.58 31.76 -4.25
CA THR A 285 1.11 31.66 -5.64
C THR A 285 2.24 31.18 -6.54
N MET A 286 1.94 30.23 -7.44
CA MET A 286 2.88 29.74 -8.45
C MET A 286 2.28 29.81 -9.84
N HIS A 287 3.11 30.10 -10.82
CA HIS A 287 2.74 30.23 -12.22
C HIS A 287 3.21 29.03 -13.05
N ARG A 288 2.64 28.88 -14.24
CA ARG A 288 2.98 27.76 -15.13
C ARG A 288 4.45 27.81 -15.57
N GLY A 289 5.15 26.67 -15.45
CA GLY A 289 6.56 26.54 -15.80
C GLY A 289 7.51 27.08 -14.73
N GLU A 290 7.00 27.60 -13.61
CA GLU A 290 7.81 28.11 -12.51
C GLU A 290 8.35 26.95 -11.65
N VAL A 291 9.62 27.03 -11.29
CA VAL A 291 10.26 26.14 -10.32
C VAL A 291 10.47 26.88 -9.01
N VAL A 292 9.74 26.48 -7.97
CA VAL A 292 9.87 27.08 -6.62
C VAL A 292 10.56 26.10 -5.70
N ALA A 293 11.70 26.51 -5.13
CA ALA A 293 12.38 25.75 -4.06
C ALA A 293 11.92 26.25 -2.69
N VAL A 294 11.54 25.30 -1.81
CA VAL A 294 11.12 25.57 -0.43
C VAL A 294 12.21 25.10 0.51
N LEU A 295 12.81 26.04 1.22
CA LEU A 295 13.82 25.83 2.25
C LEU A 295 13.21 26.07 3.64
N GLY A 296 13.88 25.60 4.69
CA GLY A 296 13.47 25.85 6.08
C GLY A 296 13.94 24.76 7.03
N THR A 297 13.82 25.03 8.32
CA THR A 297 14.21 24.11 9.38
C THR A 297 13.36 22.84 9.40
N SER A 298 13.88 21.77 10.02
CA SER A 298 13.09 20.55 10.21
C SER A 298 11.86 20.84 11.08
N GLY A 299 10.69 20.35 10.67
CA GLY A 299 9.45 20.60 11.38
C GLY A 299 8.77 21.95 11.10
N SER A 300 9.28 22.78 10.17
CA SER A 300 8.67 24.08 9.81
C SER A 300 7.38 23.99 8.98
N GLY A 301 6.88 22.77 8.64
CA GLY A 301 5.63 22.58 7.93
C GLY A 301 5.75 22.31 6.43
N LYS A 302 6.96 22.23 5.85
CA LYS A 302 7.19 22.05 4.40
C LYS A 302 6.48 20.83 3.79
N SER A 303 6.70 19.65 4.36
CA SER A 303 6.05 18.42 3.89
C SER A 303 4.54 18.44 4.14
N THR A 304 4.09 19.10 5.22
CA THR A 304 2.66 19.33 5.48
C THR A 304 2.04 20.18 4.38
N LEU A 305 2.71 21.26 3.94
CA LEU A 305 2.25 22.08 2.82
C LEU A 305 2.03 21.24 1.54
N LEU A 306 3.01 20.40 1.16
CA LEU A 306 2.88 19.52 -0.01
C LEU A 306 1.69 18.54 0.12
N ARG A 307 1.49 17.98 1.31
CA ARG A 307 0.36 17.07 1.58
C ARG A 307 -0.99 17.78 1.54
N LEU A 308 -1.05 19.02 1.98
CA LEU A 308 -2.26 19.85 1.87
C LEU A 308 -2.56 20.22 0.42
N ILE A 309 -1.55 20.60 -0.38
CA ILE A 309 -1.72 20.92 -1.81
C ILE A 309 -2.30 19.72 -2.56
N ASN A 310 -1.84 18.50 -2.30
CA ASN A 310 -2.41 17.28 -2.88
C ASN A 310 -3.63 16.75 -2.08
N HIS A 311 -4.09 17.49 -1.09
CA HIS A 311 -5.18 17.11 -0.18
C HIS A 311 -5.05 15.68 0.38
N LEU A 312 -3.83 15.25 0.69
CA LEU A 312 -3.58 14.03 1.46
C LEU A 312 -3.90 14.23 2.95
N GLU A 313 -3.93 15.49 3.36
CA GLU A 313 -4.37 15.98 4.66
C GLU A 313 -5.40 17.10 4.48
N SER A 314 -6.30 17.29 5.45
CA SER A 314 -7.32 18.32 5.42
C SER A 314 -6.77 19.64 5.95
N LEU A 315 -7.18 20.76 5.35
CA LEU A 315 -6.97 22.12 5.87
C LEU A 315 -7.77 22.34 7.17
N ASP A 316 -7.24 23.17 8.04
CA ASP A 316 -7.98 23.70 9.20
C ASP A 316 -8.46 25.14 8.93
N GLY A 317 -7.78 25.90 8.06
CA GLY A 317 -8.16 27.22 7.59
C GLY A 317 -7.54 27.56 6.24
N GLY A 318 -8.05 28.59 5.59
CA GLY A 318 -7.61 29.04 4.28
C GLY A 318 -8.18 28.24 3.12
N ALA A 319 -7.59 28.43 1.93
CA ALA A 319 -7.99 27.74 0.70
C ALA A 319 -6.78 27.36 -0.16
N ILE A 320 -6.90 26.24 -0.89
CA ILE A 320 -5.92 25.85 -1.90
C ILE A 320 -6.64 25.60 -3.23
N THR A 321 -6.14 26.25 -4.27
CA THR A 321 -6.61 26.08 -5.65
C THR A 321 -5.45 25.57 -6.52
N VAL A 322 -5.65 24.49 -7.24
CA VAL A 322 -4.68 23.93 -8.18
C VAL A 322 -5.33 23.81 -9.55
N ASN A 323 -4.69 24.37 -10.59
CA ASN A 323 -5.22 24.42 -11.95
C ASN A 323 -6.68 24.96 -12.00
N GLY A 324 -6.98 25.98 -11.20
CA GLY A 324 -8.32 26.59 -11.09
C GLY A 324 -9.37 25.76 -10.35
N ARG A 325 -8.96 24.69 -9.64
CA ARG A 325 -9.87 23.79 -8.91
C ARG A 325 -9.54 23.73 -7.42
N HIS A 326 -10.55 23.75 -6.57
CA HIS A 326 -10.41 23.43 -5.16
C HIS A 326 -10.38 21.91 -4.97
N ILE A 327 -9.27 21.37 -4.49
CA ILE A 327 -9.16 19.94 -4.18
C ILE A 327 -9.71 19.72 -2.77
N GLY A 328 -10.64 18.76 -2.64
CA GLY A 328 -11.20 18.39 -1.33
C GLY A 328 -12.31 19.30 -0.81
N TYR A 329 -12.62 20.37 -1.50
CA TYR A 329 -13.69 21.31 -1.15
C TYR A 329 -14.66 21.48 -2.32
N THR A 330 -15.92 21.76 -2.02
CA THR A 330 -16.91 22.22 -3.01
C THR A 330 -16.66 23.69 -3.33
N PRO A 331 -17.16 24.22 -4.48
CA PRO A 331 -17.09 25.66 -4.77
C PRO A 331 -17.68 26.55 -3.68
N THR A 332 -18.54 26.00 -2.83
CA THR A 332 -19.14 26.68 -1.66
C THR A 332 -18.30 26.58 -0.39
N GLY A 333 -17.09 26.02 -0.44
CA GLY A 333 -16.19 25.86 0.70
C GLY A 333 -16.49 24.67 1.62
N ALA A 334 -17.54 23.89 1.35
CA ALA A 334 -17.85 22.71 2.17
C ALA A 334 -16.89 21.54 1.85
N ALA A 335 -16.39 20.85 2.89
CA ALA A 335 -15.51 19.70 2.71
C ALA A 335 -16.16 18.57 1.89
N GLN A 336 -15.44 18.00 0.96
CA GLN A 336 -15.90 16.82 0.23
C GLN A 336 -15.89 15.60 1.14
N ARG A 337 -17.06 15.06 1.42
CA ARG A 337 -17.24 13.93 2.36
C ARG A 337 -16.90 12.57 1.77
N SER A 338 -16.84 12.42 0.44
CA SER A 338 -16.65 11.13 -0.21
C SER A 338 -15.19 10.95 -0.64
N ALA A 339 -14.53 9.95 -0.09
CA ALA A 339 -13.16 9.58 -0.49
C ALA A 339 -13.02 9.24 -2.00
N ALA A 340 -14.10 8.77 -2.64
CA ALA A 340 -14.13 8.54 -4.08
C ALA A 340 -14.13 9.85 -4.87
N LYS A 341 -14.95 10.83 -4.48
CA LYS A 341 -14.97 12.17 -5.11
C LYS A 341 -13.62 12.88 -4.94
N LEU A 342 -12.98 12.69 -3.79
CA LEU A 342 -11.66 13.24 -3.51
C LEU A 342 -10.58 12.63 -4.42
N ALA A 343 -10.63 11.31 -4.66
CA ALA A 343 -9.73 10.62 -5.60
C ALA A 343 -9.89 11.18 -7.03
N THR A 344 -11.14 11.38 -7.48
CA THR A 344 -11.44 12.00 -8.79
C THR A 344 -10.89 13.42 -8.87
N ALA A 345 -11.12 14.23 -7.82
CA ALA A 345 -10.62 15.62 -7.79
C ALA A 345 -9.09 15.70 -7.87
N ARG A 346 -8.36 14.79 -7.19
CA ARG A 346 -6.91 14.69 -7.28
C ARG A 346 -6.44 14.31 -8.70
N ALA A 347 -7.08 13.29 -9.30
CA ALA A 347 -6.76 12.87 -10.65
C ALA A 347 -6.97 14.02 -11.67
N GLU A 348 -8.08 14.75 -11.56
CA GLU A 348 -8.42 15.89 -12.43
C GLU A 348 -7.54 17.12 -12.19
N ALA A 349 -6.95 17.25 -11.01
CA ALA A 349 -6.03 18.35 -10.71
C ALA A 349 -4.66 18.19 -11.37
N HIS A 350 -4.35 17.00 -11.90
CA HIS A 350 -3.08 16.69 -12.57
C HIS A 350 -1.86 17.06 -11.72
N ILE A 351 -1.83 16.60 -10.46
CA ILE A 351 -0.69 16.77 -9.56
C ILE A 351 0.12 15.49 -9.54
N GLY A 352 1.41 15.59 -9.81
CA GLY A 352 2.39 14.55 -9.54
C GLY A 352 3.03 14.77 -8.17
N MET A 353 3.26 13.72 -7.39
CA MET A 353 3.95 13.82 -6.10
C MET A 353 5.03 12.76 -5.96
N VAL A 354 6.22 13.21 -5.59
CA VAL A 354 7.40 12.40 -5.31
C VAL A 354 7.73 12.55 -3.84
N PHE A 355 7.76 11.43 -3.12
CA PHE A 355 7.96 11.37 -1.68
C PHE A 355 9.44 11.14 -1.32
N GLN A 356 9.82 11.51 -0.12
CA GLN A 356 11.14 11.30 0.46
C GLN A 356 11.58 9.83 0.48
N HIS A 357 10.66 8.90 0.79
CA HIS A 357 10.91 7.47 0.90
C HIS A 357 10.42 6.67 -0.32
N PHE A 358 10.46 7.24 -1.52
CA PHE A 358 10.10 6.63 -2.81
C PHE A 358 8.66 6.12 -2.88
N ASN A 359 8.19 5.40 -1.87
CA ASN A 359 6.85 4.81 -1.73
C ASN A 359 6.42 3.99 -2.96
N LEU A 360 7.37 3.24 -3.55
CA LEU A 360 7.05 2.30 -4.62
C LEU A 360 6.23 1.14 -4.06
N PHE A 361 5.35 0.59 -4.91
CA PHE A 361 4.55 -0.57 -4.55
C PHE A 361 5.42 -1.83 -4.64
N PRO A 362 5.78 -2.47 -3.50
CA PRO A 362 6.81 -3.51 -3.47
C PRO A 362 6.37 -4.83 -4.12
N HIS A 363 5.07 -5.01 -4.36
CA HIS A 363 4.49 -6.18 -5.03
C HIS A 363 4.35 -6.01 -6.55
N LEU A 364 4.67 -4.85 -7.08
CA LEU A 364 4.64 -4.52 -8.49
C LEU A 364 6.07 -4.38 -9.01
N THR A 365 6.31 -4.78 -10.27
CA THR A 365 7.57 -4.49 -10.96
C THR A 365 7.76 -2.98 -11.15
N VAL A 366 8.94 -2.55 -11.56
CA VAL A 366 9.23 -1.16 -11.92
C VAL A 366 8.27 -0.65 -12.99
N LEU A 367 8.08 -1.42 -14.06
CA LEU A 367 7.14 -1.10 -15.14
C LEU A 367 5.70 -1.01 -14.63
N GLU A 368 5.28 -1.97 -13.81
CA GLU A 368 3.93 -1.98 -13.23
C GLU A 368 3.71 -0.78 -12.29
N ASN A 369 4.71 -0.34 -11.53
CA ASN A 369 4.64 0.87 -10.71
C ASN A 369 4.35 2.11 -11.54
N VAL A 370 4.99 2.26 -12.71
CA VAL A 370 4.79 3.43 -13.58
C VAL A 370 3.42 3.40 -14.25
N ARG A 371 2.98 2.25 -14.78
CA ARG A 371 1.73 2.14 -15.55
C ARG A 371 0.46 2.03 -14.70
N VAL A 372 0.57 1.80 -13.38
CA VAL A 372 -0.60 1.50 -12.53
C VAL A 372 -1.65 2.63 -12.51
N ALA A 373 -1.22 3.89 -12.41
CA ALA A 373 -2.13 5.03 -12.42
C ALA A 373 -2.75 5.29 -13.80
N PRO A 374 -2.00 5.35 -14.91
CA PRO A 374 -2.57 5.39 -16.25
C PRO A 374 -3.70 4.40 -16.50
N VAL A 375 -3.50 3.13 -16.13
CA VAL A 375 -4.49 2.07 -16.36
C VAL A 375 -5.70 2.16 -15.43
N PHE A 376 -5.48 2.32 -14.11
CA PHE A 376 -6.55 2.16 -13.12
C PHE A 376 -7.18 3.46 -12.63
N VAL A 377 -6.56 4.60 -12.88
CA VAL A 377 -7.10 5.93 -12.54
C VAL A 377 -7.61 6.62 -13.78
N TYR A 378 -6.79 6.65 -14.84
CA TYR A 378 -7.09 7.38 -16.08
C TYR A 378 -7.72 6.50 -17.15
N SER A 379 -7.94 5.21 -16.88
CA SER A 379 -8.61 4.25 -17.78
C SER A 379 -7.98 4.20 -19.20
N ARG A 380 -6.66 4.41 -19.30
CA ARG A 380 -5.93 4.32 -20.57
C ARG A 380 -5.79 2.87 -21.00
N ASP A 381 -5.66 2.65 -22.29
CA ASP A 381 -5.41 1.32 -22.83
C ASP A 381 -4.13 0.72 -22.21
N PRO A 382 -4.19 -0.53 -21.72
CA PRO A 382 -3.04 -1.13 -21.05
C PRO A 382 -1.78 -1.27 -21.92
N SER A 383 -1.94 -1.40 -23.26
CA SER A 383 -0.80 -1.50 -24.20
C SER A 383 -0.16 -0.15 -24.41
N GLU A 384 -0.96 0.90 -24.55
CA GLU A 384 -0.50 2.28 -24.65
C GLU A 384 0.20 2.73 -23.37
N ALA A 385 -0.43 2.52 -22.20
CA ALA A 385 0.17 2.81 -20.90
C ALA A 385 1.50 2.04 -20.67
N THR A 386 1.63 0.84 -21.23
CA THR A 386 2.86 0.07 -21.17
C THR A 386 3.95 0.69 -22.04
N ARG A 387 3.65 1.10 -23.29
CA ARG A 387 4.62 1.77 -24.17
C ARG A 387 5.11 3.08 -23.58
N GLU A 388 4.18 3.88 -23.04
CA GLU A 388 4.51 5.14 -22.37
C GLU A 388 5.38 4.91 -21.11
N ALA A 389 5.05 3.91 -20.29
CA ALA A 389 5.85 3.56 -19.12
C ALA A 389 7.28 3.15 -19.49
N TRP A 390 7.47 2.42 -20.60
CA TRP A 390 8.79 2.11 -21.13
C TRP A 390 9.56 3.36 -21.56
N ALA A 391 8.91 4.29 -22.26
CA ALA A 391 9.51 5.56 -22.67
C ALA A 391 9.96 6.39 -21.45
N LEU A 392 9.11 6.52 -20.44
CA LEU A 392 9.44 7.25 -19.20
C LEU A 392 10.58 6.58 -18.43
N LEU A 393 10.63 5.25 -18.38
CA LEU A 393 11.75 4.53 -17.77
C LEU A 393 13.05 4.72 -18.54
N ALA A 394 13.01 4.79 -19.87
CA ALA A 394 14.18 5.10 -20.70
C ALA A 394 14.66 6.55 -20.44
N GLU A 395 13.75 7.50 -20.30
CA GLU A 395 14.06 8.91 -20.01
C GLU A 395 14.79 9.07 -18.67
N VAL A 396 14.41 8.28 -17.64
CA VAL A 396 15.10 8.27 -16.35
C VAL A 396 16.28 7.27 -16.29
N GLY A 397 16.66 6.63 -17.41
CA GLY A 397 17.79 5.72 -17.52
C GLY A 397 17.58 4.36 -16.84
N LEU A 398 16.35 3.87 -16.80
CA LEU A 398 15.98 2.62 -16.11
C LEU A 398 15.22 1.61 -16.97
N ALA A 399 15.28 1.73 -18.29
CA ALA A 399 14.63 0.78 -19.19
C ALA A 399 15.04 -0.68 -18.90
N ASP A 400 16.33 -0.95 -18.73
CA ASP A 400 16.86 -2.31 -18.44
C ASP A 400 16.41 -2.86 -17.08
N HIS A 401 15.80 -2.02 -16.24
CA HIS A 401 15.33 -2.37 -14.90
C HIS A 401 13.82 -2.55 -14.83
N ALA A 402 13.09 -2.38 -15.94
CA ALA A 402 11.63 -2.37 -15.99
C ALA A 402 10.96 -3.60 -15.36
N GLN A 403 11.59 -4.77 -15.49
CA GLN A 403 11.08 -6.05 -14.97
C GLN A 403 11.55 -6.35 -13.53
N LYS A 404 12.45 -5.55 -12.97
CA LYS A 404 12.91 -5.72 -11.59
C LYS A 404 11.83 -5.31 -10.60
N MET A 405 11.95 -5.86 -9.38
CA MET A 405 11.15 -5.44 -8.23
C MET A 405 11.83 -4.27 -7.52
N PRO A 406 11.09 -3.40 -6.79
CA PRO A 406 11.67 -2.25 -6.11
C PRO A 406 12.85 -2.58 -5.18
N HIS A 407 12.80 -3.69 -4.45
CA HIS A 407 13.88 -4.11 -3.54
C HIS A 407 15.18 -4.50 -4.25
N GLN A 408 15.17 -4.69 -5.58
CA GLN A 408 16.34 -5.01 -6.40
C GLN A 408 17.04 -3.75 -6.96
N LEU A 409 16.56 -2.56 -6.58
CA LEU A 409 17.07 -1.27 -7.03
C LEU A 409 17.80 -0.53 -5.91
N SER A 410 18.82 0.27 -6.28
CA SER A 410 19.40 1.26 -5.36
C SER A 410 18.40 2.35 -5.00
N GLY A 411 18.65 3.11 -3.92
CA GLY A 411 17.80 4.23 -3.51
C GLY A 411 17.57 5.25 -4.62
N GLY A 412 18.64 5.67 -5.30
CA GLY A 412 18.55 6.62 -6.43
C GLY A 412 17.77 6.05 -7.62
N GLN A 413 17.90 4.74 -7.91
CA GLN A 413 17.09 4.08 -8.92
C GLN A 413 15.60 4.06 -8.52
N GLN A 414 15.29 3.75 -7.25
CA GLN A 414 13.92 3.78 -6.75
C GLN A 414 13.31 5.18 -6.85
N GLN A 415 14.08 6.22 -6.54
CA GLN A 415 13.61 7.60 -6.65
C GLN A 415 13.33 7.98 -8.10
N ARG A 416 14.20 7.60 -9.03
CA ARG A 416 13.95 7.84 -10.47
C ARG A 416 12.71 7.11 -10.98
N VAL A 417 12.43 5.89 -10.49
CA VAL A 417 11.15 5.21 -10.77
C VAL A 417 9.97 5.97 -10.17
N ALA A 418 10.08 6.53 -8.96
CA ALA A 418 9.02 7.33 -8.35
C ALA A 418 8.72 8.60 -9.15
N ILE A 419 9.76 9.24 -9.72
CA ILE A 419 9.61 10.37 -10.64
C ILE A 419 8.88 9.92 -11.92
N ALA A 420 9.34 8.84 -12.58
CA ALA A 420 8.69 8.30 -13.78
C ALA A 420 7.23 7.93 -13.53
N ARG A 421 6.92 7.34 -12.37
CA ARG A 421 5.54 7.03 -11.93
C ARG A 421 4.68 8.28 -11.81
N ALA A 422 5.20 9.35 -11.24
CA ALA A 422 4.49 10.62 -11.13
C ALA A 422 4.28 11.26 -12.52
N MET A 423 5.29 11.22 -13.38
CA MET A 423 5.20 11.74 -14.76
C MET A 423 4.14 11.03 -15.61
N ALA A 424 3.95 9.71 -15.41
CA ALA A 424 2.98 8.91 -16.15
C ALA A 424 1.52 9.35 -15.97
N THR A 425 1.23 10.23 -15.00
CA THR A 425 -0.10 10.85 -14.82
C THR A 425 -0.28 12.14 -15.62
N HIS A 426 0.72 12.57 -16.40
CA HIS A 426 0.76 13.85 -17.12
C HIS A 426 0.46 15.05 -16.20
N PRO A 427 1.27 15.24 -15.16
CA PRO A 427 1.03 16.29 -14.18
C PRO A 427 1.28 17.69 -14.80
N LYS A 428 0.48 18.66 -14.36
CA LYS A 428 0.70 20.08 -14.62
C LYS A 428 1.48 20.76 -13.49
N LEU A 429 1.54 20.11 -12.32
CA LEU A 429 2.31 20.52 -11.15
C LEU A 429 2.96 19.30 -10.55
N MET A 430 4.28 19.34 -10.38
CA MET A 430 5.05 18.31 -9.66
C MET A 430 5.43 18.80 -8.27
N LEU A 431 5.13 18.00 -7.27
CA LEU A 431 5.49 18.22 -5.87
C LEU A 431 6.62 17.26 -5.48
N PHE A 432 7.72 17.77 -4.97
CA PHE A 432 8.87 16.99 -4.51
C PHE A 432 9.10 17.21 -3.01
N ASP A 433 8.97 16.14 -2.23
CA ASP A 433 9.18 16.16 -0.78
C ASP A 433 10.56 15.57 -0.47
N GLU A 434 11.58 16.41 -0.34
CA GLU A 434 12.97 16.05 -0.06
C GLU A 434 13.50 14.87 -0.91
N PRO A 435 13.50 14.98 -2.24
CA PRO A 435 13.72 13.84 -3.14
C PRO A 435 15.10 13.20 -3.07
N THR A 436 16.05 13.79 -2.36
CA THR A 436 17.45 13.34 -2.24
C THR A 436 17.85 12.94 -0.83
N SER A 437 17.05 13.25 0.20
CA SER A 437 17.45 13.10 1.61
C SER A 437 17.65 11.65 2.07
N ALA A 438 17.02 10.68 1.38
CA ALA A 438 17.14 9.24 1.66
C ALA A 438 18.17 8.54 0.75
N LEU A 439 19.06 9.30 0.08
CA LEU A 439 19.98 8.78 -0.94
C LEU A 439 21.44 8.89 -0.49
N ASP A 440 22.25 7.95 -0.98
CA ASP A 440 23.69 8.03 -0.89
C ASP A 440 24.21 9.21 -1.75
N PRO A 441 25.25 9.95 -1.31
CA PRO A 441 25.77 11.12 -2.02
C PRO A 441 26.13 10.87 -3.50
N GLU A 442 26.57 9.66 -3.84
CA GLU A 442 26.92 9.27 -5.21
C GLU A 442 25.69 9.25 -6.14
N THR A 443 24.51 8.92 -5.62
CA THR A 443 23.28 8.79 -6.40
C THR A 443 22.44 10.06 -6.45
N VAL A 444 22.71 11.04 -5.58
CA VAL A 444 22.01 12.36 -5.55
C VAL A 444 22.11 13.05 -6.91
N GLY A 445 23.31 13.06 -7.51
CA GLY A 445 23.56 13.71 -8.80
C GLY A 445 22.68 13.21 -9.93
N GLU A 446 22.38 11.90 -9.98
CA GLU A 446 21.53 11.28 -11.00
C GLU A 446 20.07 11.73 -10.89
N VAL A 447 19.54 11.83 -9.65
CA VAL A 447 18.17 12.30 -9.39
C VAL A 447 18.04 13.78 -9.72
N LEU A 448 18.99 14.60 -9.29
CA LEU A 448 19.01 16.04 -9.61
C LEU A 448 19.14 16.30 -11.13
N ALA A 449 19.86 15.44 -11.86
CA ALA A 449 19.94 15.53 -13.33
C ALA A 449 18.58 15.28 -14.00
N VAL A 450 17.77 14.34 -13.48
CA VAL A 450 16.39 14.13 -13.96
C VAL A 450 15.56 15.37 -13.67
N MET A 451 15.62 15.91 -12.44
CA MET A 451 14.84 17.10 -12.07
C MET A 451 15.21 18.34 -12.90
N ARG A 452 16.51 18.54 -13.21
CA ARG A 452 16.97 19.62 -14.11
C ARG A 452 16.39 19.48 -15.51
N ARG A 453 16.32 18.27 -16.07
CA ARG A 453 15.68 18.04 -17.39
C ARG A 453 14.19 18.36 -17.36
N LEU A 454 13.48 18.00 -16.28
CA LEU A 454 12.06 18.36 -16.12
C LEU A 454 11.85 19.87 -16.07
N ALA A 455 12.69 20.59 -15.31
CA ALA A 455 12.67 22.06 -15.25
C ALA A 455 12.92 22.68 -16.63
N ALA A 456 13.97 22.24 -17.33
CA ALA A 456 14.31 22.69 -18.68
C ALA A 456 13.19 22.40 -19.70
N GLY A 457 12.40 21.34 -19.49
CA GLY A 457 11.20 21.01 -20.24
C GLY A 457 9.97 21.85 -19.88
N GLY A 458 10.08 22.85 -19.00
CA GLY A 458 8.98 23.75 -18.62
C GLY A 458 7.98 23.14 -17.61
N MET A 459 8.37 22.09 -16.87
CA MET A 459 7.54 21.51 -15.82
C MET A 459 7.42 22.45 -14.63
N THR A 460 6.19 22.75 -14.21
CA THR A 460 5.95 23.50 -12.97
C THR A 460 6.28 22.63 -11.76
N MET A 461 7.17 23.08 -10.88
CA MET A 461 7.68 22.26 -9.77
C MET A 461 7.70 23.03 -8.45
N LEU A 462 7.16 22.43 -7.40
CA LEU A 462 7.37 22.86 -6.01
C LEU A 462 8.26 21.83 -5.32
N VAL A 463 9.46 22.23 -4.94
CA VAL A 463 10.52 21.33 -4.48
C VAL A 463 10.92 21.69 -3.05
N VAL A 464 10.53 20.87 -2.08
CA VAL A 464 11.10 20.93 -0.73
C VAL A 464 12.46 20.24 -0.76
N THR A 465 13.53 20.96 -0.43
CA THR A 465 14.89 20.42 -0.54
C THR A 465 15.86 21.07 0.45
N HIS A 466 16.95 20.36 0.76
CA HIS A 466 18.13 20.88 1.44
C HIS A 466 19.30 21.06 0.47
N GLU A 467 19.10 20.77 -0.83
CA GLU A 467 20.12 20.90 -1.86
C GLU A 467 20.23 22.35 -2.35
N ILE A 468 21.08 23.14 -1.69
CA ILE A 468 21.27 24.57 -2.02
C ILE A 468 21.74 24.77 -3.46
N ARG A 469 22.61 23.87 -3.98
CA ARG A 469 23.07 23.94 -5.38
C ARG A 469 21.92 23.79 -6.37
N PHE A 470 21.00 22.86 -6.10
CA PHE A 470 19.81 22.69 -6.94
C PHE A 470 18.92 23.94 -6.88
N ALA A 471 18.65 24.47 -5.69
CA ALA A 471 17.85 25.69 -5.54
C ALA A 471 18.49 26.89 -6.28
N ARG A 472 19.83 27.01 -6.22
CA ARG A 472 20.55 28.08 -6.95
C ARG A 472 20.50 27.92 -8.46
N ASP A 473 20.73 26.70 -8.97
CA ASP A 473 20.96 26.45 -10.39
C ASP A 473 19.65 26.28 -11.21
N VAL A 474 18.54 25.94 -10.54
CA VAL A 474 17.32 25.46 -11.21
C VAL A 474 16.07 26.21 -10.79
N ALA A 475 15.97 26.72 -9.57
CA ALA A 475 14.77 27.41 -9.12
C ALA A 475 14.68 28.82 -9.71
N ASP A 476 13.47 29.19 -10.13
CA ASP A 476 13.14 30.58 -10.49
C ASP A 476 12.94 31.43 -9.23
N ARG A 477 12.43 30.81 -8.16
CA ARG A 477 12.17 31.46 -6.87
C ARG A 477 12.45 30.52 -5.71
N VAL A 478 12.97 31.09 -4.63
CA VAL A 478 13.21 30.41 -3.35
C VAL A 478 12.31 30.98 -2.28
N ILE A 479 11.74 30.10 -1.46
CA ILE A 479 10.89 30.45 -0.31
C ILE A 479 11.51 29.83 0.93
N PHE A 480 11.69 30.65 1.97
CA PHE A 480 12.13 30.18 3.27
C PHE A 480 10.94 30.13 4.25
N ILE A 481 10.67 28.93 4.81
CA ILE A 481 9.58 28.69 5.76
C ILE A 481 10.15 28.39 7.14
N GLU A 482 9.72 29.15 8.13
CA GLU A 482 10.00 28.90 9.54
C GLU A 482 8.74 29.12 10.38
N ASN A 483 8.53 28.28 11.39
CA ASN A 483 7.36 28.31 12.29
C ASN A 483 6.01 28.39 11.56
N GLY A 484 5.91 27.72 10.40
CA GLY A 484 4.66 27.63 9.62
C GLY A 484 4.33 28.86 8.77
N GLN A 485 5.21 29.84 8.69
CA GLN A 485 5.03 31.06 7.88
C GLN A 485 6.14 31.22 6.86
N VAL A 486 5.83 31.92 5.75
CA VAL A 486 6.87 32.35 4.79
C VAL A 486 7.59 33.56 5.39
N VAL A 487 8.83 33.36 5.78
CA VAL A 487 9.67 34.41 6.38
C VAL A 487 10.33 35.27 5.32
N GLU A 488 10.79 34.63 4.23
CA GLU A 488 11.47 35.33 3.15
C GLU A 488 11.24 34.60 1.81
N HIS A 489 11.12 35.34 0.73
CA HIS A 489 11.00 34.82 -0.62
C HIS A 489 11.64 35.76 -1.63
N GLY A 490 12.19 35.22 -2.70
CA GLY A 490 12.85 36.01 -3.75
C GLY A 490 13.54 35.12 -4.77
N THR A 491 14.38 35.73 -5.61
CA THR A 491 15.26 35.00 -6.52
C THR A 491 16.30 34.18 -5.75
N PRO A 492 16.89 33.13 -6.33
CA PRO A 492 17.94 32.35 -5.67
C PRO A 492 19.10 33.21 -5.16
N SER A 493 19.53 34.24 -5.90
CA SER A 493 20.62 35.13 -5.46
C SER A 493 20.22 35.99 -4.27
N GLU A 494 18.99 36.50 -4.21
CA GLU A 494 18.50 37.29 -3.09
C GLU A 494 18.48 36.48 -1.80
N ILE A 495 17.95 35.24 -1.86
CA ILE A 495 17.73 34.41 -0.66
C ILE A 495 18.99 33.65 -0.25
N LEU A 496 19.80 33.15 -1.20
CA LEU A 496 20.93 32.29 -0.89
C LEU A 496 22.25 33.04 -0.70
N GLU A 497 22.43 34.25 -1.30
CA GLU A 497 23.66 35.02 -1.25
C GLU A 497 23.52 36.27 -0.39
N THR A 498 22.37 36.95 -0.42
CA THR A 498 22.13 38.20 0.30
C THR A 498 20.82 38.17 1.12
N PRO A 499 20.61 37.11 1.96
CA PRO A 499 19.38 37.02 2.76
C PRO A 499 19.21 38.22 3.68
N GLN A 500 18.00 38.73 3.81
CA GLN A 500 17.72 39.89 4.68
C GLN A 500 17.31 39.46 6.08
N GLN A 501 16.57 38.33 6.20
CA GLN A 501 16.02 37.89 7.47
C GLN A 501 17.06 37.13 8.32
N PRO A 502 17.13 37.41 9.65
CA PRO A 502 18.07 36.72 10.55
C PRO A 502 17.90 35.20 10.59
N GLU A 503 16.64 34.74 10.42
CA GLU A 503 16.26 33.32 10.41
C GLU A 503 16.88 32.61 9.20
N THR A 504 16.74 33.20 8.00
CA THR A 504 17.32 32.70 6.75
C THR A 504 18.83 32.63 6.82
N LYS A 505 19.49 33.71 7.36
CA LYS A 505 20.95 33.75 7.56
C LYS A 505 21.42 32.61 8.46
N ARG A 506 20.79 32.41 9.63
CA ARG A 506 21.15 31.34 10.58
C ARG A 506 20.98 29.94 9.93
N PHE A 507 19.92 29.74 9.17
CA PHE A 507 19.68 28.47 8.47
C PHE A 507 20.78 28.19 7.43
N LEU A 508 21.09 29.16 6.57
CA LEU A 508 22.14 29.00 5.55
C LEU A 508 23.54 28.79 6.15
N GLN A 509 23.89 29.49 7.23
CA GLN A 509 25.13 29.28 7.98
C GLN A 509 25.24 27.86 8.52
N SER A 510 24.13 27.29 9.02
CA SER A 510 24.10 25.91 9.53
C SER A 510 24.36 24.86 8.46
N LEU A 511 24.02 25.14 7.20
CA LEU A 511 24.19 24.22 6.07
C LEU A 511 25.54 24.37 5.36
N THR A 512 26.06 25.59 5.28
CA THR A 512 27.28 25.85 4.50
C THR A 512 28.55 25.86 5.38
N GLY A 513 28.42 25.98 6.69
CA GLY A 513 29.54 26.13 7.62
C GLY A 513 30.34 27.44 7.44
N VAL A 514 29.86 28.35 6.60
CA VAL A 514 30.48 29.65 6.30
C VAL A 514 29.55 30.77 6.78
N ALA A 515 30.09 31.77 7.43
CA ALA A 515 29.33 32.98 7.75
C ALA A 515 28.97 33.72 6.44
N VAL A 516 27.68 33.90 6.19
CA VAL A 516 27.13 34.67 5.05
C VAL A 516 26.92 36.11 5.46
#